data_9ed13d97b9e60bce0f6f441311fce687
#
_entry.id   9ed13d97b9e60bce0f6f441311fce687
#
_cell.length_a   1.000
_cell.length_b   1.000
_cell.length_c   1.000
_cell.angle_alpha   90.00
_cell.angle_beta   90.00
_cell.angle_gamma   90.00
#
_symmetry.space_group_name_H-M   'P 1'
#
loop_
_entity.id
_entity.type
_entity.pdbx_description
1 polymer ?
#
loop_
_entity_poly.entity_id
_entity_poly.type
_entity_poly.pdbx_seq_one_letter_code
_entity_poly.pdbx_strand_id
1 'polypeptide(L)'
;YFSILEMISRHLVAVDTEIGLDHWPNIYCGVAVLMLVPLYVMNRKYSFKEKAGYLFLTFFLLASFSLNVLNYIWHGFHYPNSLPCRQSYLYIFLILVMSFKGLSGIRDRSPRQITTVIWIALGLVVLIQAITTQEDVTWFVIWMSLLFLGIYALLLCLYRRKKTDPILLVVLTMAVILAESVLNTDTTSVTTVSRSTYTALDSVGRQIMTNADSSEKFYRVEKVNRTTKNDGAWLDYQSASTFSSMSYAAMTSMYKALGMEGSTNSYCMNGATPFTESLMSVRYLLSTTQLTDSDLYSQKAALPYVADNAIDNEKMLYLYENEYTLPLGFVVPSSAADYTFGDKSS
;
A
#
# COMPACT_ATOMS: atom_id res chain seq x y z
N TYR A 1 3.73 -10.72 16.36
CA TYR A 1 4.68 -9.80 15.72
C TYR A 1 5.85 -10.58 15.15
N PHE A 2 6.69 -9.95 14.30
CA PHE A 2 7.56 -10.60 13.34
C PHE A 2 8.83 -11.16 13.98
N SER A 3 9.28 -12.34 13.55
CA SER A 3 10.58 -12.89 13.94
C SER A 3 11.70 -12.03 13.37
N ILE A 4 12.63 -11.55 14.22
CA ILE A 4 13.78 -10.76 13.77
C ILE A 4 14.65 -11.54 12.78
N LEU A 5 14.77 -12.85 12.96
CA LEU A 5 15.55 -13.69 12.04
C LEU A 5 14.89 -13.81 10.66
N GLU A 6 13.57 -13.95 10.63
CA GLU A 6 12.82 -14.02 9.37
C GLU A 6 12.78 -12.67 8.64
N MET A 7 12.86 -11.53 9.37
CA MET A 7 12.96 -10.20 8.72
C MET A 7 14.19 -10.05 7.83
N ILE A 8 15.25 -10.84 8.05
CA ILE A 8 16.44 -10.82 7.20
C ILE A 8 16.08 -11.26 5.77
N SER A 9 15.07 -12.11 5.59
CA SER A 9 14.58 -12.55 4.29
C SER A 9 14.06 -11.37 3.44
N ARG A 10 13.54 -10.31 4.09
CA ARG A 10 13.02 -9.12 3.44
C ARG A 10 14.10 -8.25 2.77
N HIS A 11 15.38 -8.66 2.82
CA HIS A 11 16.48 -8.06 2.05
C HIS A 11 16.79 -8.82 0.74
N LEU A 12 16.09 -9.93 0.49
CA LEU A 12 16.25 -10.68 -0.75
C LEU A 12 15.52 -10.01 -1.91
N VAL A 13 16.01 -10.26 -3.14
CA VAL A 13 15.42 -9.75 -4.37
C VAL A 13 14.09 -10.43 -4.64
N ALA A 14 13.10 -9.68 -5.10
CA ALA A 14 11.80 -10.20 -5.54
C ALA A 14 10.97 -10.91 -4.45
N VAL A 15 11.19 -10.58 -3.18
CA VAL A 15 10.27 -10.95 -2.11
C VAL A 15 9.06 -10.04 -2.20
N ASP A 16 7.85 -10.61 -2.31
CA ASP A 16 6.62 -9.84 -2.45
C ASP A 16 6.46 -8.81 -1.34
N THR A 17 6.01 -7.61 -1.74
CA THR A 17 5.63 -6.58 -0.78
C THR A 17 4.27 -6.90 -0.20
N GLU A 18 4.20 -7.04 1.09
CA GLU A 18 2.92 -7.18 1.76
C GLU A 18 2.27 -5.82 1.96
N ILE A 19 1.01 -5.74 1.61
CA ILE A 19 0.13 -4.59 1.82
C ILE A 19 -1.10 -5.08 2.57
N GLY A 20 -1.28 -4.67 3.79
CA GLY A 20 -2.39 -5.12 4.62
C GLY A 20 -2.38 -4.49 6.00
N LEU A 21 -3.20 -5.02 6.89
CA LEU A 21 -3.25 -4.54 8.27
C LEU A 21 -2.05 -5.02 9.10
N ASP A 22 -1.62 -6.27 8.88
CA ASP A 22 -0.55 -6.94 9.61
C ASP A 22 0.48 -7.50 8.60
N HIS A 23 1.23 -6.62 7.98
CA HIS A 23 2.24 -7.00 6.98
C HIS A 23 3.67 -6.94 7.54
N TRP A 24 4.56 -7.75 6.96
CA TRP A 24 5.99 -7.69 7.24
C TRP A 24 6.59 -6.33 6.84
N PRO A 25 7.67 -5.88 7.51
CA PRO A 25 8.32 -4.64 7.12
C PRO A 25 8.94 -4.74 5.72
N ASN A 26 8.60 -3.81 4.83
CA ASN A 26 9.20 -3.69 3.52
C ASN A 26 10.54 -2.96 3.66
N ILE A 27 11.64 -3.71 3.81
CA ILE A 27 12.98 -3.18 4.11
C ILE A 27 14.01 -3.48 3.03
N TYR A 28 13.57 -3.94 1.86
CA TYR A 28 14.45 -4.16 0.73
C TYR A 28 15.11 -2.85 0.27
N CYS A 29 16.44 -2.92 0.07
CA CYS A 29 17.23 -1.77 -0.38
C CYS A 29 18.44 -2.20 -1.24
N GLY A 30 18.28 -3.31 -1.95
CA GLY A 30 19.29 -3.95 -2.79
C GLY A 30 20.04 -5.05 -2.07
N VAL A 31 20.18 -6.23 -2.71
CA VAL A 31 20.79 -7.41 -2.08
C VAL A 31 22.27 -7.23 -1.76
N ALA A 32 22.96 -6.29 -2.43
CA ALA A 32 24.34 -5.95 -2.16
C ALA A 32 24.62 -5.55 -0.71
N VAL A 33 23.61 -5.07 0.04
CA VAL A 33 23.78 -4.69 1.46
C VAL A 33 24.22 -5.87 2.31
N LEU A 34 23.85 -7.10 1.95
CA LEU A 34 24.28 -8.33 2.63
C LEU A 34 25.81 -8.55 2.61
N MET A 35 26.50 -7.97 1.62
CA MET A 35 27.96 -7.95 1.56
C MET A 35 28.54 -6.65 2.14
N LEU A 36 27.92 -5.53 1.84
CA LEU A 36 28.48 -4.21 2.15
C LEU A 36 28.42 -3.86 3.64
N VAL A 37 27.37 -4.29 4.35
CA VAL A 37 27.26 -4.10 5.80
C VAL A 37 28.34 -4.89 6.57
N PRO A 38 28.54 -6.20 6.34
CA PRO A 38 29.69 -6.92 6.90
C PRO A 38 31.03 -6.30 6.55
N LEU A 39 31.19 -5.76 5.33
CA LEU A 39 32.40 -5.09 4.90
C LEU A 39 32.65 -3.82 5.72
N TYR A 40 31.63 -3.06 6.07
CA TYR A 40 31.71 -1.93 7.00
C TYR A 40 32.18 -2.38 8.39
N VAL A 41 31.56 -3.44 8.93
CA VAL A 41 31.93 -3.96 10.26
C VAL A 41 33.40 -4.38 10.29
N MET A 42 33.92 -4.97 9.23
CA MET A 42 35.34 -5.36 9.10
C MET A 42 36.27 -4.19 8.80
N ASN A 43 35.74 -2.98 8.56
CA ASN A 43 36.53 -1.82 8.17
C ASN A 43 37.30 -1.21 9.36
N ARG A 44 38.60 -1.33 9.36
CA ARG A 44 39.48 -0.81 10.44
C ARG A 44 39.58 0.73 10.46
N LYS A 45 39.14 1.41 9.42
CA LYS A 45 39.12 2.88 9.36
C LYS A 45 38.16 3.47 10.41
N TYR A 46 37.11 2.77 10.76
CA TYR A 46 36.09 3.20 11.69
C TYR A 46 36.32 2.63 13.08
N SER A 47 36.13 3.46 14.11
CA SER A 47 36.33 3.05 15.50
C SER A 47 35.33 1.97 15.95
N PHE A 48 35.70 1.21 16.96
CA PHE A 48 34.80 0.22 17.56
C PHE A 48 33.53 0.86 18.11
N LYS A 49 33.66 2.05 18.74
CA LYS A 49 32.50 2.79 19.30
C LYS A 49 31.50 3.19 18.19
N GLU A 50 31.99 3.65 17.07
CA GLU A 50 31.15 4.01 15.93
C GLU A 50 30.40 2.79 15.40
N LYS A 51 31.10 1.69 15.13
CA LYS A 51 30.48 0.45 14.67
C LYS A 51 29.45 -0.09 15.66
N ALA A 52 29.79 -0.11 16.94
CA ALA A 52 28.88 -0.53 18.00
C ALA A 52 27.61 0.31 18.03
N GLY A 53 27.73 1.66 17.85
CA GLY A 53 26.58 2.55 17.75
C GLY A 53 25.68 2.25 16.56
N TYR A 54 26.26 2.06 15.37
CA TYR A 54 25.50 1.70 14.15
C TYR A 54 24.82 0.34 14.30
N LEU A 55 25.52 -0.68 14.81
CA LEU A 55 24.94 -2.02 15.01
C LEU A 55 23.86 -2.01 16.08
N PHE A 56 24.06 -1.28 17.18
CA PHE A 56 23.04 -1.11 18.20
C PHE A 56 21.77 -0.47 17.63
N LEU A 57 21.93 0.62 16.88
CA LEU A 57 20.79 1.30 16.26
C LEU A 57 20.08 0.42 15.21
N THR A 58 20.84 -0.34 14.42
CA THR A 58 20.28 -1.34 13.48
C THR A 58 19.44 -2.38 14.21
N PHE A 59 20.00 -2.97 15.28
CA PHE A 59 19.29 -3.96 16.07
C PHE A 59 18.08 -3.35 16.80
N PHE A 60 18.19 -2.14 17.33
CA PHE A 60 17.08 -1.43 17.97
C PHE A 60 15.92 -1.17 16.97
N LEU A 61 16.23 -0.78 15.73
CA LEU A 61 15.21 -0.60 14.70
C LEU A 61 14.56 -1.93 14.30
N LEU A 62 15.33 -3.01 14.13
CA LEU A 62 14.79 -4.35 13.89
C LEU A 62 13.89 -4.81 15.05
N ALA A 63 14.33 -4.62 16.30
CA ALA A 63 13.52 -4.93 17.47
C ALA A 63 12.25 -4.10 17.53
N SER A 64 12.28 -2.85 17.04
CA SER A 64 11.11 -1.97 17.01
C SER A 64 10.00 -2.44 16.06
N PHE A 65 10.33 -3.28 15.07
CA PHE A 65 9.33 -3.92 14.22
C PHE A 65 8.63 -5.11 14.90
N SER A 66 9.28 -5.72 15.88
CA SER A 66 8.76 -6.91 16.57
C SER A 66 8.12 -6.63 17.93
N LEU A 67 8.54 -5.56 18.60
CA LEU A 67 8.09 -5.26 19.97
C LEU A 67 6.94 -4.25 19.99
N ASN A 68 5.79 -4.67 20.50
CA ASN A 68 4.58 -3.85 20.59
C ASN A 68 4.81 -2.49 21.28
N VAL A 69 5.60 -2.47 22.36
CA VAL A 69 5.88 -1.23 23.09
C VAL A 69 6.60 -0.23 22.22
N LEU A 70 7.61 -0.67 21.45
CA LEU A 70 8.34 0.22 20.54
C LEU A 70 7.46 0.64 19.36
N ASN A 71 6.64 -0.26 18.83
CA ASN A 71 5.68 0.06 17.78
C ASN A 71 4.70 1.15 18.25
N TYR A 72 4.17 1.04 19.47
CA TYR A 72 3.31 2.03 20.09
C TYR A 72 3.99 3.41 20.20
N ILE A 73 5.26 3.45 20.66
CA ILE A 73 6.04 4.69 20.77
C ILE A 73 6.25 5.33 19.39
N TRP A 74 6.65 4.55 18.38
CA TRP A 74 6.87 5.04 17.02
C TRP A 74 5.62 5.60 16.33
N HIS A 75 4.44 5.17 16.77
CA HIS A 75 3.15 5.64 16.25
C HIS A 75 2.50 6.73 17.11
N GLY A 76 3.29 7.48 17.89
CA GLY A 76 2.81 8.61 18.67
C GLY A 76 1.94 8.20 19.84
N PHE A 77 2.32 7.12 20.53
CA PHE A 77 1.63 6.56 21.68
C PHE A 77 0.22 6.06 21.40
N HIS A 78 -0.01 5.51 20.22
CA HIS A 78 -1.20 4.71 19.92
C HIS A 78 -0.86 3.56 18.97
N TYR A 79 -1.73 2.55 18.90
CA TYR A 79 -1.52 1.45 17.96
C TYR A 79 -1.98 1.84 16.55
N PRO A 80 -1.20 1.54 15.52
CA PRO A 80 -1.61 1.80 14.15
C PRO A 80 -2.81 0.89 13.80
N ASN A 81 -3.83 1.47 13.16
CA ASN A 81 -4.97 0.70 12.67
C ASN A 81 -4.65 -0.09 11.39
N SER A 82 -3.51 0.18 10.79
CA SER A 82 -2.98 -0.45 9.59
C SER A 82 -1.58 0.07 9.34
N LEU A 83 -0.84 -0.53 8.41
CA LEU A 83 0.50 -0.10 8.01
C LEU A 83 1.49 -0.11 9.18
N PRO A 84 1.81 -1.29 9.75
CA PRO A 84 2.85 -1.43 10.75
C PRO A 84 4.23 -1.08 10.16
N CYS A 85 5.22 -0.90 11.01
CA CYS A 85 6.61 -0.71 10.60
C CYS A 85 6.88 0.53 9.73
N ARG A 86 6.11 1.61 9.87
CA ARG A 86 6.30 2.86 9.10
C ARG A 86 7.69 3.45 9.23
N GLN A 87 8.38 3.20 10.33
CA GLN A 87 9.76 3.63 10.56
C GLN A 87 10.82 2.85 9.77
N SER A 88 10.44 1.90 8.91
CA SER A 88 11.35 1.08 8.11
C SER A 88 12.29 1.90 7.22
N TYR A 89 11.88 3.10 6.76
CA TYR A 89 12.73 3.99 5.98
C TYR A 89 13.97 4.46 6.76
N LEU A 90 13.88 4.59 8.09
CA LEU A 90 15.04 4.92 8.94
C LEU A 90 16.06 3.77 8.97
N TYR A 91 15.54 2.54 9.05
CA TYR A 91 16.36 1.34 8.96
C TYR A 91 17.06 1.24 7.61
N ILE A 92 16.33 1.41 6.50
CA ILE A 92 16.88 1.40 5.15
C ILE A 92 17.98 2.44 5.01
N PHE A 93 17.73 3.68 5.45
CA PHE A 93 18.72 4.76 5.41
C PHE A 93 20.00 4.38 6.18
N LEU A 94 19.86 3.81 7.39
CA LEU A 94 20.99 3.38 8.21
C LEU A 94 21.81 2.28 7.52
N ILE A 95 21.16 1.28 6.95
CA ILE A 95 21.80 0.18 6.19
C ILE A 95 22.54 0.72 4.96
N LEU A 96 21.97 1.68 4.24
CA LEU A 96 22.61 2.32 3.09
C LEU A 96 23.83 3.15 3.50
N VAL A 97 23.78 3.90 4.61
CA VAL A 97 24.93 4.61 5.16
C VAL A 97 26.06 3.66 5.55
N MET A 98 25.73 2.54 6.23
CA MET A 98 26.70 1.50 6.55
C MET A 98 27.30 0.88 5.29
N SER A 99 26.49 0.61 4.28
CA SER A 99 26.93 0.07 2.99
C SER A 99 27.86 1.01 2.26
N PHE A 100 27.57 2.32 2.21
CA PHE A 100 28.44 3.34 1.65
C PHE A 100 29.79 3.40 2.38
N LYS A 101 29.78 3.37 3.72
CA LYS A 101 31.00 3.30 4.54
C LYS A 101 31.78 2.00 4.32
N GLY A 102 31.08 0.89 4.04
CA GLY A 102 31.69 -0.41 3.67
C GLY A 102 32.42 -0.34 2.33
N LEU A 103 31.77 0.28 1.34
CA LEU A 103 32.35 0.46 -0.01
C LEU A 103 33.54 1.43 0.00
N SER A 104 33.51 2.43 0.88
CA SER A 104 34.60 3.41 1.04
C SER A 104 35.89 2.70 1.47
N GLY A 105 36.95 2.84 0.66
CA GLY A 105 38.26 2.23 0.92
C GLY A 105 38.36 0.74 0.60
N ILE A 106 37.47 0.21 -0.24
CA ILE A 106 37.50 -1.20 -0.67
C ILE A 106 38.82 -1.60 -1.36
N ARG A 107 39.47 -0.62 -2.01
CA ARG A 107 40.76 -0.84 -2.69
C ARG A 107 41.90 -1.20 -1.73
N ASP A 108 41.76 -0.84 -0.47
CA ASP A 108 42.75 -1.10 0.58
C ASP A 108 42.46 -2.42 1.34
N ARG A 109 41.39 -3.10 0.96
CA ARG A 109 40.99 -4.37 1.60
C ARG A 109 41.81 -5.54 1.11
N SER A 110 42.10 -6.46 2.04
CA SER A 110 42.74 -7.72 1.70
C SER A 110 41.79 -8.60 0.87
N PRO A 111 42.33 -9.47 -0.03
CA PRO A 111 41.50 -10.45 -0.74
C PRO A 111 40.64 -11.30 0.21
N ARG A 112 41.24 -11.69 1.34
CA ARG A 112 40.59 -12.51 2.37
C ARG A 112 39.33 -11.83 2.93
N GLN A 113 39.39 -10.51 3.22
CA GLN A 113 38.23 -9.79 3.72
C GLN A 113 37.07 -9.78 2.71
N ILE A 114 37.36 -9.56 1.41
CA ILE A 114 36.34 -9.57 0.37
C ILE A 114 35.76 -10.99 0.20
N THR A 115 36.60 -12.00 0.15
CA THR A 115 36.13 -13.40 0.08
C THR A 115 35.28 -13.75 1.32
N THR A 116 35.68 -13.31 2.51
CA THR A 116 34.92 -13.56 3.75
C THR A 116 33.52 -12.93 3.69
N VAL A 117 33.38 -11.66 3.24
CA VAL A 117 32.04 -11.05 3.16
C VAL A 117 31.16 -11.67 2.08
N ILE A 118 31.75 -12.14 0.99
CA ILE A 118 31.02 -12.92 -0.02
C ILE A 118 30.46 -14.20 0.60
N TRP A 119 31.29 -14.97 1.33
CA TRP A 119 30.83 -16.18 1.98
C TRP A 119 29.80 -15.91 3.09
N ILE A 120 29.93 -14.80 3.82
CA ILE A 120 28.92 -14.38 4.79
C ILE A 120 27.59 -14.12 4.08
N ALA A 121 27.58 -13.37 2.98
CA ALA A 121 26.36 -13.07 2.25
C ALA A 121 25.69 -14.32 1.65
N LEU A 122 26.48 -15.19 1.03
CA LEU A 122 25.98 -16.47 0.50
C LEU A 122 25.44 -17.37 1.63
N GLY A 123 26.18 -17.44 2.74
CA GLY A 123 25.75 -18.19 3.92
C GLY A 123 24.46 -17.64 4.55
N LEU A 124 24.27 -16.33 4.55
CA LEU A 124 23.01 -15.71 4.99
C LEU A 124 21.83 -16.10 4.10
N VAL A 125 22.00 -16.10 2.78
CA VAL A 125 20.93 -16.51 1.84
C VAL A 125 20.56 -17.98 2.08
N VAL A 126 21.55 -18.86 2.24
CA VAL A 126 21.31 -20.27 2.55
C VAL A 126 20.64 -20.45 3.92
N LEU A 127 21.07 -19.66 4.92
CA LEU A 127 20.46 -19.67 6.23
C LEU A 127 18.99 -19.20 6.18
N ILE A 128 18.71 -18.12 5.47
CA ILE A 128 17.34 -17.64 5.26
C ILE A 128 16.47 -18.75 4.69
N GLN A 129 16.90 -19.39 3.64
CA GLN A 129 16.17 -20.49 3.00
C GLN A 129 15.89 -21.65 3.99
N ALA A 130 16.83 -21.92 4.91
CA ALA A 130 16.69 -23.00 5.87
C ALA A 130 15.76 -22.67 7.06
N ILE A 131 15.62 -21.39 7.42
CA ILE A 131 14.86 -20.96 8.61
C ILE A 131 13.53 -20.30 8.29
N THR A 132 13.34 -19.80 7.07
CA THR A 132 12.12 -19.06 6.73
C THR A 132 10.91 -19.99 6.61
N THR A 133 9.80 -19.55 7.16
CA THR A 133 8.48 -20.17 7.00
C THR A 133 7.58 -19.38 6.07
N GLN A 134 8.09 -18.27 5.50
CA GLN A 134 7.33 -17.38 4.63
C GLN A 134 7.15 -17.99 3.23
N GLU A 135 5.90 -18.05 2.77
CA GLU A 135 5.57 -18.62 1.45
C GLU A 135 6.08 -17.77 0.29
N ASP A 136 6.28 -16.47 0.49
CA ASP A 136 6.81 -15.52 -0.50
C ASP A 136 8.33 -15.65 -0.73
N VAL A 137 9.06 -16.38 0.13
CA VAL A 137 10.48 -16.70 -0.08
C VAL A 137 10.62 -17.97 -0.92
N THR A 138 10.29 -17.85 -2.18
CA THR A 138 10.34 -18.95 -3.15
C THR A 138 11.76 -19.28 -3.62
N TRP A 139 11.93 -20.41 -4.29
CA TRP A 139 13.21 -20.76 -4.94
C TRP A 139 13.65 -19.73 -5.99
N PHE A 140 12.71 -19.04 -6.63
CA PHE A 140 13.01 -17.94 -7.54
C PHE A 140 13.72 -16.80 -6.80
N VAL A 141 13.21 -16.37 -5.66
CA VAL A 141 13.79 -15.34 -4.78
C VAL A 141 15.22 -15.70 -4.38
N ILE A 142 15.43 -16.95 -3.97
CA ILE A 142 16.76 -17.45 -3.56
C ILE A 142 17.74 -17.41 -4.73
N TRP A 143 17.37 -17.94 -5.89
CA TRP A 143 18.26 -17.99 -7.07
C TRP A 143 18.56 -16.59 -7.63
N MET A 144 17.57 -15.70 -7.67
CA MET A 144 17.80 -14.32 -8.11
C MET A 144 18.71 -13.58 -7.14
N SER A 145 18.53 -13.74 -5.85
CA SER A 145 19.40 -13.15 -4.84
C SER A 145 20.84 -13.65 -4.94
N LEU A 146 21.05 -14.94 -5.14
CA LEU A 146 22.36 -15.52 -5.35
C LEU A 146 23.01 -15.02 -6.67
N LEU A 147 22.25 -14.90 -7.75
CA LEU A 147 22.70 -14.37 -9.02
C LEU A 147 23.22 -12.93 -8.88
N PHE A 148 22.39 -12.02 -8.32
CA PHE A 148 22.79 -10.63 -8.13
C PHE A 148 23.97 -10.50 -7.15
N LEU A 149 23.99 -11.26 -6.06
CA LEU A 149 25.13 -11.30 -5.14
C LEU A 149 26.41 -11.76 -5.87
N GLY A 150 26.34 -12.76 -6.74
CA GLY A 150 27.47 -13.22 -7.55
C GLY A 150 27.99 -12.12 -8.49
N ILE A 151 27.08 -11.40 -9.15
CA ILE A 151 27.44 -10.28 -10.04
C ILE A 151 28.10 -9.14 -9.23
N TYR A 152 27.52 -8.75 -8.09
CA TYR A 152 28.10 -7.71 -7.23
C TYR A 152 29.46 -8.16 -6.65
N ALA A 153 29.60 -9.42 -6.28
CA ALA A 153 30.88 -9.96 -5.83
C ALA A 153 31.96 -9.87 -6.93
N LEU A 154 31.60 -10.18 -8.17
CA LEU A 154 32.48 -10.01 -9.33
C LEU A 154 32.87 -8.54 -9.52
N LEU A 155 31.91 -7.62 -9.51
CA LEU A 155 32.16 -6.17 -9.63
C LEU A 155 33.07 -5.66 -8.52
N LEU A 156 32.85 -6.08 -7.27
CA LEU A 156 33.73 -5.76 -6.15
C LEU A 156 35.17 -6.26 -6.33
N CYS A 157 35.32 -7.48 -6.84
CA CYS A 157 36.64 -8.05 -7.13
C CYS A 157 37.35 -7.32 -8.27
N LEU A 158 36.64 -6.94 -9.35
CA LEU A 158 37.17 -6.16 -10.47
C LEU A 158 37.59 -4.76 -10.01
N TYR A 159 36.73 -4.08 -9.25
CA TYR A 159 37.03 -2.75 -8.72
C TYR A 159 38.30 -2.75 -7.85
N ARG A 160 38.45 -3.77 -7.00
CA ARG A 160 39.63 -3.92 -6.17
C ARG A 160 40.93 -4.16 -7.00
N ARG A 161 40.85 -4.96 -8.06
CA ARG A 161 42.06 -5.33 -8.87
C ARG A 161 42.65 -4.16 -9.62
N LYS A 162 41.99 -3.00 -9.74
CA LYS A 162 42.46 -1.79 -10.45
C LYS A 162 42.82 -2.01 -11.93
N LYS A 163 42.45 -3.15 -12.52
CA LYS A 163 42.76 -3.48 -13.90
C LYS A 163 41.66 -3.07 -14.90
N THR A 164 40.48 -2.79 -14.42
CA THR A 164 39.30 -2.41 -15.21
C THR A 164 39.13 -0.91 -15.15
N ASP A 165 38.72 -0.30 -16.24
CA ASP A 165 38.40 1.12 -16.32
C ASP A 165 37.34 1.51 -15.26
N PRO A 166 37.57 2.57 -14.48
CA PRO A 166 36.63 2.98 -13.44
C PRO A 166 35.26 3.40 -13.99
N ILE A 167 35.22 4.03 -15.16
CA ILE A 167 33.98 4.50 -15.78
C ILE A 167 33.15 3.28 -16.19
N LEU A 168 33.80 2.31 -16.86
CA LEU A 168 33.15 1.05 -17.24
C LEU A 168 32.56 0.33 -16.02
N LEU A 169 33.29 0.27 -14.90
CA LEU A 169 32.79 -0.36 -13.67
C LEU A 169 31.59 0.40 -13.07
N VAL A 170 31.60 1.73 -13.12
CA VAL A 170 30.44 2.52 -12.68
C VAL A 170 29.23 2.22 -13.56
N VAL A 171 29.41 2.25 -14.90
CA VAL A 171 28.31 1.96 -15.84
C VAL A 171 27.76 0.55 -15.62
N LEU A 172 28.62 -0.46 -15.49
CA LEU A 172 28.20 -1.85 -15.23
C LEU A 172 27.46 -1.96 -13.89
N THR A 173 27.96 -1.32 -12.84
CA THR A 173 27.30 -1.33 -11.53
C THR A 173 25.93 -0.67 -11.60
N MET A 174 25.80 0.47 -12.27
CA MET A 174 24.52 1.14 -12.46
C MET A 174 23.54 0.28 -13.29
N ALA A 175 24.03 -0.39 -14.32
CA ALA A 175 23.22 -1.31 -15.13
C ALA A 175 22.67 -2.49 -14.29
N VAL A 176 23.51 -3.05 -13.41
CA VAL A 176 23.10 -4.15 -12.52
C VAL A 176 22.09 -3.66 -11.48
N ILE A 177 22.32 -2.48 -10.87
CA ILE A 177 21.36 -1.89 -9.93
C ILE A 177 20.02 -1.62 -10.61
N LEU A 178 20.04 -1.10 -11.84
CA LEU A 178 18.83 -0.87 -12.61
C LEU A 178 18.09 -2.18 -12.92
N ALA A 179 18.81 -3.21 -13.37
CA ALA A 179 18.23 -4.52 -13.65
C ALA A 179 17.61 -5.16 -12.39
N GLU A 180 18.31 -5.09 -11.25
CA GLU A 180 17.80 -5.56 -9.97
C GLU A 180 16.55 -4.78 -9.55
N SER A 181 16.58 -3.44 -9.67
CA SER A 181 15.45 -2.59 -9.31
C SER A 181 14.23 -2.84 -10.20
N VAL A 182 14.43 -3.01 -11.51
CA VAL A 182 13.35 -3.33 -12.46
C VAL A 182 12.74 -4.69 -12.10
N LEU A 183 13.56 -5.72 -11.93
CA LEU A 183 13.08 -7.04 -11.55
C LEU A 183 12.32 -7.01 -10.23
N ASN A 184 12.88 -6.37 -9.22
CA ASN A 184 12.23 -6.27 -7.91
C ASN A 184 10.90 -5.51 -8.00
N THR A 185 10.86 -4.40 -8.75
CA THR A 185 9.61 -3.63 -8.92
C THR A 185 8.56 -4.41 -9.69
N ASP A 186 8.94 -5.12 -10.75
CA ASP A 186 8.03 -5.92 -11.56
C ASP A 186 7.38 -7.05 -10.75
N THR A 187 8.16 -7.69 -9.88
CA THR A 187 7.67 -8.80 -9.05
C THR A 187 6.93 -8.36 -7.79
N THR A 188 7.22 -7.17 -7.25
CA THR A 188 6.72 -6.77 -5.91
C THR A 188 5.69 -5.66 -5.91
N SER A 189 5.53 -4.89 -6.98
CA SER A 189 4.64 -3.72 -6.97
C SER A 189 3.59 -3.72 -8.08
N VAL A 190 3.54 -4.76 -8.90
CA VAL A 190 2.74 -4.77 -10.11
C VAL A 190 1.48 -5.64 -9.99
N THR A 191 0.79 -5.64 -8.86
CA THR A 191 -0.63 -5.95 -8.88
C THR A 191 -1.39 -4.74 -9.42
N THR A 192 -1.24 -4.48 -10.70
CA THR A 192 -1.94 -3.39 -11.35
C THR A 192 -3.30 -3.85 -11.83
N VAL A 193 -4.33 -3.12 -11.43
CA VAL A 193 -5.61 -3.15 -12.14
C VAL A 193 -5.38 -2.53 -13.52
N SER A 194 -5.92 -3.12 -14.57
CA SER A 194 -5.87 -2.52 -15.91
C SER A 194 -6.40 -1.09 -15.84
N ARG A 195 -5.63 -0.13 -16.35
CA ARG A 195 -6.06 1.27 -16.37
C ARG A 195 -7.38 1.44 -17.11
N SER A 196 -7.57 0.73 -18.22
CA SER A 196 -8.81 0.78 -18.99
C SER A 196 -10.02 0.30 -18.17
N THR A 197 -9.86 -0.76 -17.40
CA THR A 197 -10.92 -1.25 -16.50
C THR A 197 -11.21 -0.25 -15.39
N TYR A 198 -10.18 0.35 -14.80
CA TYR A 198 -10.34 1.30 -13.70
C TYR A 198 -11.01 2.60 -14.16
N THR A 199 -10.66 3.10 -15.35
CA THR A 199 -11.16 4.37 -15.90
C THR A 199 -12.36 4.20 -16.84
N ALA A 200 -12.88 3.00 -17.02
CA ALA A 200 -13.97 2.70 -17.96
C ALA A 200 -15.24 3.56 -17.74
N LEU A 201 -15.50 3.94 -16.50
CA LEU A 201 -16.67 4.76 -16.13
C LEU A 201 -16.43 6.27 -16.13
N ASP A 202 -15.20 6.75 -16.34
CA ASP A 202 -14.86 8.18 -16.16
C ASP A 202 -15.65 9.09 -17.09
N SER A 203 -15.64 8.78 -18.38
CA SER A 203 -16.32 9.61 -19.39
C SER A 203 -17.85 9.45 -19.32
N VAL A 204 -18.32 8.22 -19.26
CA VAL A 204 -19.76 7.93 -19.24
C VAL A 204 -20.40 8.35 -17.91
N GLY A 205 -19.70 8.22 -16.79
CA GLY A 205 -20.16 8.66 -15.48
C GLY A 205 -20.38 10.17 -15.42
N ARG A 206 -19.47 10.95 -15.98
CA ARG A 206 -19.66 12.42 -16.10
C ARG A 206 -20.75 12.78 -17.11
N GLN A 207 -20.80 12.09 -18.23
CA GLN A 207 -21.81 12.33 -19.26
C GLN A 207 -23.22 12.02 -18.74
N ILE A 208 -23.43 10.91 -18.04
CA ILE A 208 -24.77 10.54 -17.55
C ILE A 208 -25.30 11.54 -16.51
N MET A 209 -24.41 12.19 -15.75
CA MET A 209 -24.77 13.21 -14.76
C MET A 209 -25.37 14.48 -15.41
N THR A 210 -25.16 14.72 -16.71
CA THR A 210 -25.84 15.83 -17.41
C THR A 210 -27.35 15.62 -17.51
N ASN A 211 -27.87 14.42 -17.24
CA ASN A 211 -29.29 14.11 -17.19
C ASN A 211 -29.89 14.29 -15.80
N ALA A 212 -29.08 14.63 -14.79
CA ALA A 212 -29.59 15.01 -13.46
C ALA A 212 -30.20 16.40 -13.53
N ASP A 213 -31.34 16.61 -12.85
CA ASP A 213 -31.97 17.92 -12.78
C ASP A 213 -31.13 18.87 -11.91
N SER A 214 -30.63 19.94 -12.51
CA SER A 214 -29.82 20.97 -11.86
C SER A 214 -30.65 22.08 -11.20
N SER A 215 -31.97 22.00 -11.23
CA SER A 215 -32.85 23.01 -10.65
C SER A 215 -32.74 23.09 -9.10
N GLU A 216 -32.40 22.00 -8.45
CA GLU A 216 -32.14 21.97 -7.01
C GLU A 216 -30.70 22.35 -6.66
N LYS A 217 -30.55 23.22 -5.67
CA LYS A 217 -29.25 23.75 -5.25
C LYS A 217 -28.34 22.73 -4.59
N PHE A 218 -28.88 21.65 -4.02
CA PHE A 218 -28.12 20.63 -3.32
C PHE A 218 -28.79 19.26 -3.37
N TYR A 219 -28.08 18.27 -3.83
CA TYR A 219 -28.41 16.85 -3.75
C TYR A 219 -27.12 16.02 -3.72
N ARG A 220 -27.22 14.77 -3.28
CA ARG A 220 -26.13 13.81 -3.36
C ARG A 220 -26.43 12.73 -4.38
N VAL A 221 -25.35 12.16 -4.87
CA VAL A 221 -25.35 11.02 -5.78
C VAL A 221 -24.55 9.89 -5.14
N GLU A 222 -25.04 8.67 -5.28
CA GLU A 222 -24.31 7.49 -4.85
C GLU A 222 -24.19 6.47 -5.98
N LYS A 223 -23.04 5.82 -6.04
CA LYS A 223 -22.83 4.70 -6.96
C LYS A 223 -23.07 3.39 -6.22
N VAL A 224 -24.07 2.61 -6.65
CA VAL A 224 -24.44 1.34 -6.01
C VAL A 224 -23.29 0.35 -6.07
N ASN A 225 -22.73 0.13 -7.27
CA ASN A 225 -21.58 -0.75 -7.50
C ASN A 225 -20.28 0.08 -7.42
N ARG A 226 -19.86 0.47 -6.23
CA ARG A 226 -18.70 1.34 -6.03
C ARG A 226 -17.40 0.72 -6.53
N THR A 227 -16.54 1.55 -7.13
CA THR A 227 -15.16 1.24 -7.41
C THR A 227 -14.29 1.59 -6.20
N THR A 228 -14.56 2.77 -5.61
CA THR A 228 -13.93 3.24 -4.37
C THR A 228 -14.96 3.92 -3.46
N LYS A 229 -14.61 4.19 -2.22
CA LYS A 229 -15.44 5.02 -1.34
C LYS A 229 -15.38 6.51 -1.69
N ASN A 230 -14.51 6.90 -2.62
CA ASN A 230 -14.33 8.26 -3.12
C ASN A 230 -14.76 8.41 -4.58
N ASP A 231 -15.67 7.56 -5.07
CA ASP A 231 -16.19 7.64 -6.44
C ASP A 231 -16.77 9.02 -6.76
N GLY A 232 -17.38 9.69 -5.78
CA GLY A 232 -17.88 11.06 -5.93
C GLY A 232 -16.81 12.07 -6.31
N ALA A 233 -15.63 12.00 -5.64
CA ALA A 233 -14.49 12.86 -5.98
C ALA A 233 -13.87 12.49 -7.34
N TRP A 234 -13.95 11.22 -7.73
CA TRP A 234 -13.44 10.72 -9.00
C TRP A 234 -14.32 11.12 -10.19
N LEU A 235 -15.63 11.00 -10.03
CA LEU A 235 -16.62 11.23 -11.10
C LEU A 235 -17.26 12.63 -11.04
N ASP A 236 -16.80 13.49 -10.12
CA ASP A 236 -17.21 14.89 -9.96
C ASP A 236 -18.68 15.06 -9.56
N TYR A 237 -19.11 14.33 -8.51
CA TYR A 237 -20.42 14.52 -7.88
C TYR A 237 -20.32 14.54 -6.35
N GLN A 238 -21.31 15.11 -5.70
CA GLN A 238 -21.38 15.13 -4.23
C GLN A 238 -21.89 13.79 -3.71
N SER A 239 -21.08 13.09 -2.93
CA SER A 239 -21.37 11.76 -2.37
C SER A 239 -21.63 11.84 -0.86
N ALA A 240 -22.39 10.87 -0.36
CA ALA A 240 -22.52 10.60 1.07
C ALA A 240 -21.48 9.59 1.57
N SER A 241 -20.67 9.04 0.67
CA SER A 241 -19.61 8.08 0.99
C SER A 241 -18.24 8.75 0.91
N THR A 242 -17.32 8.36 1.80
CA THR A 242 -15.93 8.85 1.77
C THR A 242 -14.94 7.92 2.45
N PHE A 243 -13.70 7.96 1.97
CA PHE A 243 -12.52 7.48 2.68
C PHE A 243 -11.59 8.67 2.92
N SER A 244 -11.25 8.91 4.17
CA SER A 244 -10.29 9.95 4.54
C SER A 244 -9.65 9.62 5.88
N SER A 245 -8.33 9.78 5.99
CA SER A 245 -7.62 9.69 7.28
C SER A 245 -8.11 10.74 8.31
N MET A 246 -8.83 11.75 7.84
CA MET A 246 -9.44 12.80 8.65
C MET A 246 -10.94 12.60 8.85
N SER A 247 -11.47 11.39 8.64
CA SER A 247 -12.88 11.07 8.83
C SER A 247 -13.37 11.43 10.24
N TYR A 248 -14.51 12.11 10.31
CA TYR A 248 -15.09 12.50 11.58
C TYR A 248 -15.76 11.31 12.26
N ALA A 249 -15.31 10.96 13.46
CA ALA A 249 -15.73 9.75 14.17
C ALA A 249 -17.26 9.68 14.43
N ALA A 250 -17.91 10.83 14.67
CA ALA A 250 -19.35 10.86 14.86
C ALA A 250 -20.13 10.47 13.59
N MET A 251 -19.64 10.83 12.41
CA MET A 251 -20.24 10.39 11.14
C MET A 251 -20.13 8.88 10.97
N THR A 252 -18.96 8.31 11.24
CA THR A 252 -18.76 6.85 11.23
C THR A 252 -19.72 6.14 12.20
N SER A 253 -19.88 6.67 13.41
CA SER A 253 -20.79 6.11 14.40
C SER A 253 -22.25 6.21 13.96
N MET A 254 -22.66 7.33 13.37
CA MET A 254 -24.00 7.54 12.83
C MET A 254 -24.31 6.54 11.70
N TYR A 255 -23.39 6.35 10.75
CA TYR A 255 -23.56 5.38 9.66
C TYR A 255 -23.76 3.98 10.21
N LYS A 256 -22.94 3.55 11.16
CA LYS A 256 -23.09 2.24 11.84
C LYS A 256 -24.44 2.11 12.55
N ALA A 257 -24.88 3.15 13.25
CA ALA A 257 -26.16 3.16 13.96
C ALA A 257 -27.35 3.04 13.00
N LEU A 258 -27.23 3.57 11.78
CA LEU A 258 -28.23 3.47 10.73
C LEU A 258 -28.12 2.16 9.91
N GLY A 259 -27.23 1.24 10.29
CA GLY A 259 -27.04 -0.05 9.60
C GLY A 259 -26.14 0.01 8.37
N MET A 260 -25.49 1.14 8.13
CA MET A 260 -24.58 1.33 7.01
C MET A 260 -23.12 1.04 7.39
N GLU A 261 -22.26 0.90 6.38
CA GLU A 261 -20.85 0.62 6.59
C GLU A 261 -20.10 1.83 7.15
N GLY A 262 -19.37 1.63 8.24
CA GLY A 262 -18.46 2.61 8.82
C GLY A 262 -17.21 1.94 9.38
N SER A 263 -16.05 2.60 9.23
CA SER A 263 -14.77 2.17 9.80
C SER A 263 -14.03 3.38 10.38
N THR A 264 -12.84 3.19 10.90
CA THR A 264 -12.07 4.27 11.56
C THR A 264 -11.83 5.49 10.65
N ASN A 265 -11.67 5.27 9.35
CA ASN A 265 -11.28 6.29 8.38
C ASN A 265 -12.20 6.34 7.15
N SER A 266 -13.36 5.70 7.23
CA SER A 266 -14.32 5.71 6.12
C SER A 266 -15.74 5.42 6.59
N TYR A 267 -16.69 5.91 5.81
CA TYR A 267 -18.09 5.52 5.87
C TYR A 267 -18.65 5.50 4.45
N CYS A 268 -19.65 4.68 4.22
CA CYS A 268 -20.31 4.63 2.91
C CYS A 268 -21.72 4.07 3.01
N MET A 269 -22.48 4.29 1.96
CA MET A 269 -23.91 3.92 1.86
C MET A 269 -24.15 2.41 1.67
N ASN A 270 -23.14 1.54 1.91
CA ASN A 270 -23.34 0.10 1.92
C ASN A 270 -24.29 -0.29 3.05
N GLY A 271 -25.34 -1.03 2.72
CA GLY A 271 -26.41 -1.35 3.67
C GLY A 271 -27.46 -0.25 3.78
N ALA A 272 -27.37 0.81 2.95
CA ALA A 272 -28.41 1.83 2.91
C ALA A 272 -29.77 1.25 2.48
N THR A 273 -30.81 1.81 3.02
CA THR A 273 -32.19 1.58 2.64
C THR A 273 -32.73 2.84 1.94
N PRO A 274 -33.83 2.74 1.16
CA PRO A 274 -34.45 3.93 0.55
C PRO A 274 -34.74 5.05 1.56
N PHE A 275 -35.05 4.70 2.81
CA PHE A 275 -35.22 5.67 3.89
C PHE A 275 -33.93 6.41 4.24
N THR A 276 -32.81 5.66 4.41
CA THR A 276 -31.53 6.28 4.75
C THR A 276 -30.96 7.09 3.58
N GLU A 277 -31.19 6.66 2.33
CA GLU A 277 -30.87 7.43 1.14
C GLU A 277 -31.62 8.76 1.12
N SER A 278 -32.94 8.73 1.36
CA SER A 278 -33.77 9.91 1.44
C SER A 278 -33.30 10.87 2.56
N LEU A 279 -33.03 10.34 3.76
CA LEU A 279 -32.54 11.09 4.92
C LEU A 279 -31.18 11.77 4.64
N MET A 280 -30.30 11.13 3.85
CA MET A 280 -28.99 11.65 3.48
C MET A 280 -29.01 12.52 2.23
N SER A 281 -30.19 12.91 1.73
CA SER A 281 -30.36 13.71 0.50
C SER A 281 -29.74 13.04 -0.74
N VAL A 282 -29.71 11.69 -0.79
CA VAL A 282 -29.26 10.95 -1.97
C VAL A 282 -30.42 10.90 -2.96
N ARG A 283 -30.34 11.81 -3.94
CA ARG A 283 -31.37 11.93 -4.96
C ARG A 283 -31.11 11.05 -6.16
N TYR A 284 -29.87 10.86 -6.54
CA TYR A 284 -29.53 10.06 -7.69
C TYR A 284 -28.68 8.85 -7.32
N LEU A 285 -28.95 7.73 -8.00
CA LEU A 285 -28.18 6.50 -7.90
C LEU A 285 -27.58 6.16 -9.27
N LEU A 286 -26.27 5.94 -9.29
CA LEU A 286 -25.56 5.37 -10.41
C LEU A 286 -25.43 3.87 -10.21
N SER A 287 -25.86 3.05 -11.18
CA SER A 287 -25.79 1.60 -11.11
C SER A 287 -25.30 1.00 -12.42
N THR A 288 -24.45 0.00 -12.33
CA THR A 288 -24.04 -0.83 -13.46
C THR A 288 -24.97 -2.02 -13.68
N THR A 289 -25.93 -2.20 -12.79
CA THR A 289 -27.00 -3.18 -12.91
C THR A 289 -28.36 -2.49 -12.87
N GLN A 290 -29.32 -3.05 -13.56
CA GLN A 290 -30.67 -2.50 -13.54
C GLN A 290 -31.28 -2.70 -12.14
N LEU A 291 -31.84 -1.63 -11.55
CA LEU A 291 -32.60 -1.72 -10.32
C LEU A 291 -34.01 -2.26 -10.63
N THR A 292 -34.46 -3.21 -9.84
CA THR A 292 -35.76 -3.88 -10.05
C THR A 292 -36.91 -3.18 -9.36
N ASP A 293 -36.64 -2.26 -8.46
CA ASP A 293 -37.65 -1.61 -7.61
C ASP A 293 -38.12 -0.29 -8.23
N SER A 294 -39.07 -0.42 -9.19
CA SER A 294 -39.55 0.71 -9.99
C SER A 294 -40.43 1.71 -9.26
N ASP A 295 -40.98 1.34 -8.10
CA ASP A 295 -41.90 2.22 -7.34
C ASP A 295 -41.15 3.27 -6.49
N LEU A 296 -39.85 3.06 -6.27
CA LEU A 296 -39.01 3.96 -5.46
C LEU A 296 -38.03 4.79 -6.32
N TYR A 297 -37.66 4.24 -7.48
CA TYR A 297 -36.65 4.83 -8.33
C TYR A 297 -37.13 4.96 -9.77
N SER A 298 -37.06 6.17 -10.32
CA SER A 298 -37.34 6.40 -11.75
C SER A 298 -36.04 6.45 -12.55
N GLN A 299 -35.92 5.62 -13.60
CA GLN A 299 -34.77 5.67 -14.49
C GLN A 299 -34.78 6.94 -15.33
N LYS A 300 -33.74 7.76 -15.23
CA LYS A 300 -33.57 9.02 -15.98
C LYS A 300 -32.72 8.86 -17.23
N ALA A 301 -31.70 8.01 -17.18
CA ALA A 301 -30.81 7.77 -18.30
C ALA A 301 -30.19 6.36 -18.22
N ALA A 302 -29.74 5.87 -19.37
CA ALA A 302 -28.91 4.68 -19.49
C ALA A 302 -27.90 4.94 -20.64
N LEU A 303 -26.62 4.75 -20.37
CA LEU A 303 -25.55 4.95 -21.35
C LEU A 303 -24.66 3.70 -21.40
N PRO A 304 -24.26 3.27 -22.61
CA PRO A 304 -23.33 2.17 -22.76
C PRO A 304 -21.89 2.57 -22.39
N TYR A 305 -21.11 1.62 -21.86
CA TYR A 305 -19.67 1.75 -21.67
C TYR A 305 -18.97 0.41 -21.90
N VAL A 306 -17.69 0.48 -22.26
CA VAL A 306 -16.86 -0.70 -22.46
C VAL A 306 -15.97 -0.88 -21.22
N ALA A 307 -16.13 -2.00 -20.52
CA ALA A 307 -15.41 -2.27 -19.27
C ALA A 307 -13.98 -2.79 -19.47
N ASP A 308 -13.72 -3.44 -20.61
CA ASP A 308 -12.42 -3.96 -21.05
C ASP A 308 -12.28 -3.74 -22.55
N ASN A 309 -11.04 -3.73 -23.05
CA ASN A 309 -10.75 -3.63 -24.50
C ASN A 309 -11.29 -4.82 -25.33
N ALA A 310 -12.08 -5.69 -24.73
CA ALA A 310 -12.74 -6.79 -25.43
C ALA A 310 -14.00 -6.29 -26.17
N ILE A 311 -14.03 -6.54 -27.45
CA ILE A 311 -15.00 -6.02 -28.44
C ILE A 311 -16.48 -6.37 -28.11
N ASP A 312 -16.72 -7.33 -27.19
CA ASP A 312 -18.06 -7.86 -26.90
C ASP A 312 -18.58 -7.60 -25.46
N ASN A 313 -17.95 -6.70 -24.69
CA ASN A 313 -18.36 -6.42 -23.31
C ASN A 313 -18.95 -5.01 -23.13
N GLU A 314 -19.95 -4.69 -23.98
CA GLU A 314 -20.76 -3.49 -23.76
C GLU A 314 -21.61 -3.67 -22.51
N LYS A 315 -21.38 -2.81 -21.51
CA LYS A 315 -22.13 -2.75 -20.26
C LYS A 315 -22.93 -1.46 -20.22
N MET A 316 -23.95 -1.41 -19.39
CA MET A 316 -24.78 -0.21 -19.23
C MET A 316 -24.52 0.43 -17.88
N LEU A 317 -24.46 1.76 -17.89
CA LEU A 317 -24.53 2.61 -16.70
C LEU A 317 -25.89 3.27 -16.67
N TYR A 318 -26.60 3.12 -15.57
CA TYR A 318 -27.93 3.66 -15.35
C TYR A 318 -27.87 4.81 -14.35
N LEU A 319 -28.70 5.81 -14.57
CA LEU A 319 -29.00 6.88 -13.63
C LEU A 319 -30.45 6.75 -13.16
N TYR A 320 -30.65 6.59 -11.88
CA TYR A 320 -31.98 6.54 -11.24
C TYR A 320 -32.17 7.77 -10.35
N GLU A 321 -33.39 8.28 -10.27
CA GLU A 321 -33.79 9.27 -9.30
C GLU A 321 -34.62 8.61 -8.21
N ASN A 322 -34.26 8.92 -6.94
CA ASN A 322 -35.06 8.62 -5.77
C ASN A 322 -36.10 9.74 -5.59
N GLU A 323 -37.35 9.44 -5.86
CA GLU A 323 -38.48 10.42 -5.80
C GLU A 323 -38.84 10.86 -4.40
N TYR A 324 -38.38 10.15 -3.37
CA TYR A 324 -38.66 10.42 -1.95
C TYR A 324 -37.52 11.14 -1.24
N THR A 325 -36.61 11.75 -1.98
CA THR A 325 -35.45 12.43 -1.39
C THR A 325 -35.85 13.61 -0.55
N LEU A 326 -35.38 13.67 0.69
CA LEU A 326 -35.52 14.81 1.57
C LEU A 326 -34.46 15.88 1.26
N PRO A 327 -34.80 17.17 1.39
CA PRO A 327 -33.82 18.25 1.30
C PRO A 327 -32.84 18.18 2.47
N LEU A 328 -31.67 18.85 2.34
CA LEU A 328 -30.63 18.87 3.38
C LEU A 328 -31.15 19.29 4.78
N GLY A 329 -32.14 20.13 4.83
CA GLY A 329 -32.81 20.54 6.06
C GLY A 329 -34.32 20.41 5.91
N PHE A 330 -34.96 19.73 6.84
CA PHE A 330 -36.40 19.54 6.89
C PHE A 330 -36.92 19.67 8.32
N VAL A 331 -38.19 20.04 8.45
CA VAL A 331 -38.85 20.25 9.75
C VAL A 331 -39.50 18.93 10.18
N VAL A 332 -39.28 18.55 11.42
CA VAL A 332 -39.93 17.42 12.06
C VAL A 332 -40.75 17.89 13.29
N PRO A 333 -41.82 17.19 13.69
CA PRO A 333 -42.52 17.47 14.93
C PRO A 333 -41.57 17.41 16.14
N SER A 334 -41.76 18.26 17.14
CA SER A 334 -40.94 18.27 18.37
C SER A 334 -40.93 16.93 19.10
N SER A 335 -41.99 16.14 18.98
CA SER A 335 -42.04 14.75 19.48
C SER A 335 -41.02 13.81 18.88
N ALA A 336 -40.43 14.15 17.76
CA ALA A 336 -39.32 13.35 17.18
C ALA A 336 -38.04 13.38 18.04
N ALA A 337 -37.87 14.42 18.86
CA ALA A 337 -36.76 14.51 19.82
C ALA A 337 -36.91 13.54 21.02
N ASP A 338 -38.10 13.09 21.29
CA ASP A 338 -38.42 12.18 22.40
C ASP A 338 -38.23 10.69 21.99
N TYR A 339 -37.91 10.44 20.72
CA TYR A 339 -37.75 9.10 20.22
C TYR A 339 -36.40 8.51 20.65
N THR A 340 -36.43 7.65 21.64
CA THR A 340 -35.26 6.85 22.04
C THR A 340 -35.18 5.59 21.15
N PHE A 341 -34.11 5.45 20.38
CA PHE A 341 -33.85 4.21 19.69
C PHE A 341 -33.71 3.09 20.72
N GLY A 342 -34.53 2.07 20.59
CA GLY A 342 -34.49 0.90 21.47
C GLY A 342 -33.07 0.29 21.51
N ASP A 343 -32.69 -0.18 22.70
CA ASP A 343 -31.43 -0.83 22.94
C ASP A 343 -31.30 -2.05 22.02
N LYS A 344 -30.21 -2.15 21.25
CA LYS A 344 -29.96 -3.25 20.31
C LYS A 344 -29.60 -4.57 21.02
N SER A 345 -30.09 -4.82 22.22
CA SER A 345 -29.87 -6.05 22.98
C SER A 345 -31.04 -7.01 22.84
N SER A 346 -31.37 -7.39 21.62
CA SER A 346 -32.23 -8.57 21.40
C SER A 346 -31.94 -9.16 20.02
#